data_d91219ed53353e3bdec01da640b9c1e6
#
_entry.id   d91219ed53353e3bdec01da640b9c1e6
#
_cell.length_a   1.000
_cell.length_b   1.000
_cell.length_c   1.000
_cell.angle_alpha   90.00
_cell.angle_beta   90.00
_cell.angle_gamma   90.00
#
_symmetry.space_group_name_H-M   'P 1'
#
loop_
_entity.id
_entity.type
_entity.pdbx_description
1 polymer ?
#
loop_
_entity_poly.entity_id
_entity_poly.type
_entity_poly.pdbx_seq_one_letter_code
_entity_poly.pdbx_strand_id
1 'polypeptide(L)'
;RDLHVRSRRQRQMCIRDSYKVKFDSDFNNEKIKIKKDFIDSLKLPVIPRDYQMIAANDALTHHKALLLSPTASGKSLIIYILIRYLNLKTLILVPTISLVSQMYNDFRQYGFDVANNCHTVFAGRDKGSELPIIISTWQSIYKMQQKYFEQYELVIGDEAHGFKSKSLTSIMTKCINAKYRIGTTGTLDGTLTHKLVLEGLFGKVYKVTSTKKLIDSKHLSPFTIKAILIKHPDSICHDLRKISYQEELDYLINSKARNSFIKNLVLDLKTNTLLLFRFVEKHGKLLYDMIKEESNGRTIFFVHGGTDADTREQIRHIVESERNAIIVASYGVFSVGINIRNLHNIVFASPSKSRIRNLQSIGRGLRKSENKSM
;
A
#
# COMPACT_ATOMS: atom_id res chain seq x y z
N ARG A 1 -32.65 -29.44 10.16
CA ARG A 1 -31.46 -30.29 9.85
C ARG A 1 -30.40 -29.61 8.97
N ASP A 2 -30.71 -28.50 8.28
CA ASP A 2 -29.78 -27.83 7.32
C ASP A 2 -28.82 -26.79 7.92
N LEU A 3 -28.92 -26.51 9.21
CA LEU A 3 -28.06 -25.49 9.85
C LEU A 3 -26.64 -25.99 10.15
N HIS A 4 -26.39 -27.31 10.15
CA HIS A 4 -25.07 -27.87 10.43
C HIS A 4 -24.07 -27.84 9.26
N VAL A 5 -24.54 -27.69 8.04
CA VAL A 5 -23.72 -27.71 6.81
C VAL A 5 -23.32 -26.30 6.33
N ARG A 6 -23.97 -25.26 6.85
CA ARG A 6 -23.65 -23.88 6.44
C ARG A 6 -22.37 -23.40 7.12
N SER A 7 -21.45 -22.86 6.34
CA SER A 7 -20.21 -22.25 6.85
C SER A 7 -20.53 -21.13 7.85
N ARG A 8 -19.63 -20.86 8.80
CA ARG A 8 -19.77 -19.77 9.78
C ARG A 8 -20.15 -18.42 9.13
N ARG A 9 -19.73 -18.24 7.89
CA ARG A 9 -19.99 -17.08 7.02
C ARG A 9 -21.42 -17.02 6.52
N GLN A 10 -22.00 -18.14 6.10
CA GLN A 10 -23.41 -18.24 5.68
C GLN A 10 -24.34 -18.04 6.87
N ARG A 11 -23.97 -18.51 8.07
CA ARG A 11 -24.71 -18.28 9.31
C ARG A 11 -24.78 -16.78 9.67
N GLN A 12 -23.67 -16.05 9.55
CA GLN A 12 -23.69 -14.60 9.81
C GLN A 12 -24.50 -13.80 8.79
N MET A 13 -24.47 -14.21 7.52
CA MET A 13 -25.33 -13.61 6.49
C MET A 13 -26.83 -13.85 6.76
N CYS A 14 -27.20 -15.11 7.06
CA CYS A 14 -28.59 -15.46 7.39
C CYS A 14 -29.10 -14.76 8.65
N ILE A 15 -28.27 -14.57 9.67
CA ILE A 15 -28.63 -13.83 10.88
C ILE A 15 -28.90 -12.36 10.56
N ARG A 16 -28.07 -11.73 9.71
CA ARG A 16 -28.20 -10.32 9.33
C ARG A 16 -29.47 -10.06 8.48
N ASP A 17 -29.85 -11.01 7.63
CA ASP A 17 -31.01 -10.86 6.73
C ASP A 17 -32.32 -11.32 7.38
N SER A 18 -32.27 -12.23 8.36
CA SER A 18 -33.46 -12.81 8.98
C SER A 18 -33.85 -12.19 10.32
N TYR A 19 -32.96 -11.45 10.96
CA TYR A 19 -33.21 -10.80 12.24
C TYR A 19 -32.97 -9.30 12.13
N LYS A 20 -33.96 -8.47 12.49
CA LYS A 20 -33.76 -7.06 12.80
C LYS A 20 -32.93 -7.03 14.10
N VAL A 21 -31.62 -6.98 13.98
CA VAL A 21 -30.74 -6.80 15.13
C VAL A 21 -30.96 -5.38 15.64
N LYS A 22 -31.70 -5.23 16.73
CA LYS A 22 -31.71 -4.03 17.51
C LYS A 22 -30.36 -4.00 18.25
N PHE A 23 -29.51 -3.06 17.91
CA PHE A 23 -28.36 -2.75 18.73
C PHE A 23 -28.89 -2.10 20.00
N ASP A 24 -28.58 -2.66 21.15
CA ASP A 24 -28.85 -2.04 22.42
C ASP A 24 -28.17 -0.67 22.44
N SER A 25 -28.90 0.37 22.79
CA SER A 25 -28.41 1.75 22.85
C SER A 25 -27.26 1.96 23.84
N ASP A 26 -26.97 0.98 24.68
CA ASP A 26 -25.90 0.99 25.69
C ASP A 26 -24.48 0.80 25.13
N PHE A 27 -24.35 0.49 23.83
CA PHE A 27 -23.09 0.64 23.09
C PHE A 27 -22.86 2.07 22.57
N ASN A 28 -23.27 3.06 23.33
CA ASN A 28 -22.80 4.44 23.16
C ASN A 28 -21.33 4.50 23.60
N ASN A 29 -20.43 4.07 22.73
CA ASN A 29 -19.04 4.45 22.89
C ASN A 29 -18.99 5.98 22.87
N GLU A 30 -18.73 6.60 24.01
CA GLU A 30 -18.49 8.04 24.09
C GLU A 30 -17.49 8.40 23.00
N LYS A 31 -17.85 9.37 22.15
CA LYS A 31 -16.97 9.80 21.06
C LYS A 31 -15.66 10.33 21.64
N ILE A 32 -14.61 9.54 21.49
CA ILE A 32 -13.29 9.95 21.93
C ILE A 32 -12.80 11.06 20.99
N LYS A 33 -12.39 12.18 21.57
CA LYS A 33 -11.78 13.29 20.85
C LYS A 33 -10.41 13.57 21.44
N ILE A 34 -9.38 13.36 20.65
CA ILE A 34 -8.00 13.70 21.02
C ILE A 34 -7.92 15.21 21.22
N LYS A 35 -7.47 15.64 22.41
CA LYS A 35 -7.31 17.06 22.76
C LYS A 35 -6.11 17.65 22.03
N LYS A 36 -6.19 18.95 21.74
CA LYS A 36 -5.11 19.69 21.09
C LYS A 36 -3.82 19.64 21.90
N ASP A 37 -3.91 19.80 23.22
CA ASP A 37 -2.76 19.76 24.12
C ASP A 37 -1.95 18.47 24.02
N PHE A 38 -2.64 17.33 23.78
CA PHE A 38 -1.95 16.07 23.54
C PHE A 38 -1.16 16.11 22.22
N ILE A 39 -1.74 16.64 21.14
CA ILE A 39 -1.02 16.77 19.85
C ILE A 39 0.16 17.72 20.01
N ASP A 40 -0.01 18.84 20.67
CA ASP A 40 1.05 19.83 20.92
C ASP A 40 2.18 19.22 21.77
N SER A 41 1.86 18.34 22.73
CA SER A 41 2.84 17.63 23.55
C SER A 41 3.72 16.67 22.74
N LEU A 42 3.25 16.18 21.58
CA LEU A 42 4.03 15.29 20.71
C LEU A 42 5.15 16.03 19.96
N LYS A 43 5.13 17.37 19.92
CA LYS A 43 6.12 18.22 19.22
C LYS A 43 6.39 17.76 17.78
N LEU A 44 5.31 17.45 17.05
CA LEU A 44 5.41 16.94 15.69
C LEU A 44 6.01 17.97 14.74
N PRO A 45 6.89 17.57 13.81
CA PRO A 45 7.45 18.46 12.76
C PRO A 45 6.42 18.87 11.71
N VAL A 46 5.23 18.28 11.75
CA VAL A 46 4.12 18.53 10.84
C VAL A 46 2.81 18.66 11.62
N ILE A 47 1.93 19.52 11.16
CA ILE A 47 0.59 19.68 11.75
C ILE A 47 -0.32 18.57 11.20
N PRO A 48 -0.93 17.72 12.06
CA PRO A 48 -1.91 16.74 11.62
C PRO A 48 -3.11 17.43 10.95
N ARG A 49 -3.54 16.87 9.83
CA ARG A 49 -4.68 17.39 9.07
C ARG A 49 -5.99 16.95 9.69
N ASP A 50 -7.06 17.73 9.48
CA ASP A 50 -8.38 17.45 10.07
C ASP A 50 -8.86 16.02 9.82
N TYR A 51 -8.72 15.52 8.59
CA TYR A 51 -9.15 14.16 8.26
C TYR A 51 -8.30 13.08 8.96
N GLN A 52 -7.03 13.36 9.30
CA GLN A 52 -6.19 12.44 10.06
C GLN A 52 -6.65 12.39 11.52
N MET A 53 -6.99 13.53 12.09
CA MET A 53 -7.55 13.62 13.45
C MET A 53 -8.92 12.95 13.55
N ILE A 54 -9.79 13.15 12.56
CA ILE A 54 -11.10 12.46 12.50
C ILE A 54 -10.88 10.94 12.45
N ALA A 55 -9.98 10.46 11.59
CA ALA A 55 -9.69 9.03 11.47
C ALA A 55 -9.11 8.42 12.76
N ALA A 56 -8.24 9.16 13.45
CA ALA A 56 -7.69 8.72 14.75
C ALA A 56 -8.80 8.66 15.82
N ASN A 57 -9.66 9.67 15.89
CA ASN A 57 -10.80 9.69 16.83
C ASN A 57 -11.79 8.55 16.56
N ASP A 58 -12.12 8.28 15.29
CA ASP A 58 -12.99 7.16 14.90
C ASP A 58 -12.38 5.81 15.30
N ALA A 59 -11.07 5.62 15.08
CA ALA A 59 -10.36 4.41 15.45
C ALA A 59 -10.35 4.20 16.98
N LEU A 60 -10.14 5.25 17.75
CA LEU A 60 -10.18 5.21 19.22
C LEU A 60 -11.59 4.90 19.75
N THR A 61 -12.60 5.59 19.20
CA THR A 61 -14.00 5.43 19.63
C THR A 61 -14.51 4.01 19.38
N HIS A 62 -14.13 3.42 18.25
CA HIS A 62 -14.70 2.13 17.86
C HIS A 62 -13.81 0.92 18.18
N HIS A 63 -12.58 1.12 18.67
CA HIS A 63 -11.60 0.10 19.00
C HIS A 63 -11.20 -0.80 17.82
N LYS A 64 -12.08 -0.99 16.85
CA LYS A 64 -11.88 -1.76 15.62
C LYS A 64 -12.29 -0.90 14.43
N ALA A 65 -11.31 -0.54 13.59
CA ALA A 65 -11.54 0.30 12.42
C ALA A 65 -10.66 -0.10 11.24
N LEU A 66 -11.26 -0.16 10.06
CA LEU A 66 -10.52 -0.24 8.80
C LEU A 66 -10.49 1.13 8.14
N LEU A 67 -9.36 1.81 8.22
CA LEU A 67 -9.17 3.15 7.69
C LEU A 67 -8.82 3.09 6.20
N LEU A 68 -9.76 3.45 5.34
CA LEU A 68 -9.53 3.56 3.90
C LEU A 68 -8.97 4.94 3.58
N SER A 69 -7.65 4.99 3.40
CA SER A 69 -6.86 6.21 3.26
C SER A 69 -5.92 6.10 2.06
N PRO A 70 -6.05 6.94 1.03
CA PRO A 70 -5.27 6.81 -0.20
C PRO A 70 -3.76 6.94 0.05
N THR A 71 -2.97 6.55 -0.95
CA THR A 71 -1.51 6.73 -0.90
C THR A 71 -1.19 8.21 -0.69
N ALA A 72 -0.15 8.48 0.09
CA ALA A 72 0.30 9.83 0.45
C ALA A 72 -0.69 10.68 1.30
N SER A 73 -1.70 10.07 1.91
CA SER A 73 -2.59 10.72 2.89
C SER A 73 -1.97 10.87 4.29
N GLY A 74 -0.78 10.31 4.53
CA GLY A 74 -0.11 10.32 5.82
C GLY A 74 -0.64 9.27 6.81
N LYS A 75 -0.87 8.03 6.32
CA LYS A 75 -1.29 6.89 7.16
C LYS A 75 -0.36 6.65 8.35
N SER A 76 0.97 6.76 8.15
CA SER A 76 1.96 6.58 9.23
C SER A 76 1.79 7.57 10.38
N LEU A 77 1.37 8.82 10.09
CA LEU A 77 1.09 9.80 11.13
C LEU A 77 -0.17 9.43 11.95
N ILE A 78 -1.22 8.93 11.29
CA ILE A 78 -2.42 8.44 12.01
C ILE A 78 -2.02 7.28 12.94
N ILE A 79 -1.26 6.32 12.43
CA ILE A 79 -0.74 5.18 13.21
C ILE A 79 0.08 5.68 14.40
N TYR A 80 0.99 6.63 14.18
CA TYR A 80 1.82 7.20 15.23
C TYR A 80 0.99 7.87 16.32
N ILE A 81 0.02 8.72 15.96
CA ILE A 81 -0.87 9.39 16.92
C ILE A 81 -1.63 8.36 17.77
N LEU A 82 -2.17 7.31 17.15
CA LEU A 82 -2.89 6.25 17.86
C LEU A 82 -2.01 5.52 18.89
N ILE A 83 -0.80 5.14 18.49
CA ILE A 83 0.16 4.46 19.37
C ILE A 83 0.55 5.35 20.55
N ARG A 84 0.84 6.63 20.29
CA ARG A 84 1.23 7.58 21.32
C ARG A 84 0.10 7.90 22.28
N TYR A 85 -1.14 7.96 21.77
CA TYR A 85 -2.32 8.21 22.60
C TYR A 85 -2.69 7.03 23.48
N LEU A 86 -2.68 5.82 22.93
CA LEU A 86 -3.06 4.61 23.65
C LEU A 86 -1.98 4.11 24.60
N ASN A 87 -0.71 4.31 24.27
CA ASN A 87 0.46 3.85 25.03
C ASN A 87 0.36 2.38 25.47
N LEU A 88 -0.06 1.50 24.53
CA LEU A 88 -0.26 0.07 24.75
C LEU A 88 0.85 -0.74 24.08
N LYS A 89 1.11 -1.97 24.55
CA LYS A 89 1.99 -2.93 23.85
C LYS A 89 1.44 -3.17 22.46
N THR A 90 2.20 -2.78 21.44
CA THR A 90 1.73 -2.64 20.06
C THR A 90 2.44 -3.58 19.09
N LEU A 91 1.67 -4.25 18.23
CA LEU A 91 2.16 -4.99 17.08
C LEU A 91 1.73 -4.30 15.78
N ILE A 92 2.69 -3.87 14.97
CA ILE A 92 2.45 -3.33 13.63
C ILE A 92 2.85 -4.36 12.59
N LEU A 93 1.90 -4.77 11.76
CA LEU A 93 2.10 -5.75 10.68
C LEU A 93 2.16 -5.02 9.34
N VAL A 94 3.24 -5.25 8.62
CA VAL A 94 3.47 -4.69 7.28
C VAL A 94 3.84 -5.80 6.28
N PRO A 95 3.61 -5.63 4.96
CA PRO A 95 3.85 -6.68 3.99
C PRO A 95 5.33 -6.88 3.60
N THR A 96 6.21 -5.89 3.80
CA THR A 96 7.59 -5.94 3.31
C THR A 96 8.59 -5.32 4.27
N ILE A 97 9.86 -5.74 4.15
CA ILE A 97 10.99 -5.22 4.93
C ILE A 97 11.15 -3.70 4.71
N SER A 98 11.01 -3.24 3.47
CA SER A 98 11.08 -1.80 3.16
C SER A 98 10.02 -0.98 3.91
N LEU A 99 8.81 -1.52 4.13
CA LEU A 99 7.78 -0.86 4.93
C LEU A 99 8.06 -0.91 6.43
N VAL A 100 8.75 -1.95 6.93
CA VAL A 100 9.26 -1.97 8.31
C VAL A 100 10.22 -0.81 8.51
N SER A 101 11.23 -0.69 7.65
CA SER A 101 12.23 0.38 7.71
C SER A 101 11.60 1.77 7.51
N GLN A 102 10.64 1.89 6.59
CA GLN A 102 9.92 3.15 6.37
C GLN A 102 9.13 3.56 7.62
N MET A 103 8.35 2.67 8.23
CA MET A 103 7.55 2.97 9.42
C MET A 103 8.45 3.39 10.59
N TYR A 104 9.55 2.68 10.80
CA TYR A 104 10.56 3.02 11.81
C TYR A 104 11.15 4.41 11.57
N ASN A 105 11.52 4.73 10.31
CA ASN A 105 12.07 6.03 9.95
C ASN A 105 11.03 7.15 10.05
N ASP A 106 9.77 6.90 9.66
CA ASP A 106 8.69 7.87 9.80
C ASP A 106 8.50 8.25 11.28
N PHE A 107 8.50 7.28 12.19
CA PHE A 107 8.39 7.54 13.63
C PHE A 107 9.58 8.35 14.17
N ARG A 108 10.81 8.03 13.71
CA ARG A 108 12.00 8.82 14.05
C ARG A 108 11.88 10.26 13.55
N GLN A 109 11.36 10.47 12.33
CA GLN A 109 11.13 11.79 11.78
C GLN A 109 10.05 12.59 12.55
N TYR A 110 9.11 11.88 13.20
CA TYR A 110 8.13 12.51 14.10
C TYR A 110 8.68 12.85 15.49
N GLY A 111 10.00 12.69 15.70
CA GLY A 111 10.67 13.01 16.96
C GLY A 111 10.57 11.90 18.01
N PHE A 112 10.18 10.69 17.64
CA PHE A 112 10.09 9.58 18.57
C PHE A 112 11.43 8.89 18.80
N ASP A 113 11.73 8.57 20.05
CA ASP A 113 12.89 7.74 20.41
C ASP A 113 12.64 6.28 20.02
N VAL A 114 12.83 6.01 18.74
CA VAL A 114 12.59 4.67 18.16
C VAL A 114 13.57 3.63 18.68
N ALA A 115 14.78 4.02 19.07
CA ALA A 115 15.80 3.10 19.53
C ALA A 115 15.38 2.42 20.86
N ASN A 116 14.79 3.16 21.76
CA ASN A 116 14.34 2.68 23.06
C ASN A 116 12.87 2.22 23.10
N ASN A 117 12.11 2.41 22.02
CA ASN A 117 10.68 2.08 22.00
C ASN A 117 10.25 1.14 20.88
N CYS A 118 11.03 0.98 19.82
CA CYS A 118 10.62 0.18 18.65
C CYS A 118 11.62 -0.94 18.35
N HIS A 119 11.11 -2.16 18.23
CA HIS A 119 11.86 -3.29 17.72
C HIS A 119 11.35 -3.68 16.33
N THR A 120 12.28 -3.95 15.40
CA THR A 120 11.95 -4.34 14.03
C THR A 120 12.20 -5.82 13.80
N VAL A 121 11.19 -6.55 13.30
CA VAL A 121 11.27 -8.00 13.07
C VAL A 121 11.08 -8.32 11.59
N PHE A 122 12.12 -8.87 10.99
CA PHE A 122 12.10 -9.40 9.63
C PHE A 122 13.11 -10.56 9.50
N ALA A 123 13.26 -11.15 8.31
CA ALA A 123 14.15 -12.30 8.11
C ALA A 123 15.55 -12.06 8.67
N GLY A 124 16.01 -12.98 9.51
CA GLY A 124 17.35 -12.91 10.15
C GLY A 124 17.43 -12.08 11.44
N ARG A 125 16.34 -11.41 11.88
CA ARG A 125 16.32 -10.68 13.15
C ARG A 125 15.64 -11.45 14.27
N ASP A 126 16.01 -11.13 15.51
CA ASP A 126 15.35 -11.65 16.70
C ASP A 126 13.86 -11.26 16.70
N LYS A 127 13.02 -12.21 17.11
CA LYS A 127 11.56 -12.07 17.17
C LYS A 127 11.06 -11.63 18.52
N GLY A 128 11.84 -11.79 19.57
CA GLY A 128 11.53 -11.39 20.93
C GLY A 128 12.02 -9.99 21.24
N SER A 129 11.23 -9.21 21.97
CA SER A 129 11.63 -7.92 22.51
C SER A 129 10.67 -7.47 23.59
N GLU A 130 11.21 -6.86 24.64
CA GLU A 130 10.44 -6.20 25.71
C GLU A 130 9.98 -4.80 25.30
N LEU A 131 10.49 -4.25 24.19
CA LEU A 131 10.13 -2.91 23.75
C LEU A 131 8.62 -2.80 23.46
N PRO A 132 8.01 -1.63 23.72
CA PRO A 132 6.56 -1.47 23.64
C PRO A 132 5.97 -1.59 22.24
N ILE A 133 6.77 -1.35 21.19
CA ILE A 133 6.30 -1.34 19.82
C ILE A 133 7.11 -2.34 18.97
N ILE A 134 6.44 -3.31 18.39
CA ILE A 134 7.04 -4.25 17.44
C ILE A 134 6.54 -3.93 16.04
N ILE A 135 7.45 -3.66 15.11
CA ILE A 135 7.16 -3.47 13.68
C ILE A 135 7.66 -4.70 12.93
N SER A 136 6.77 -5.49 12.37
CA SER A 136 7.12 -6.79 11.79
C SER A 136 6.53 -7.01 10.41
N THR A 137 7.28 -7.74 9.56
CA THR A 137 6.65 -8.39 8.43
C THR A 137 5.83 -9.60 8.94
N TRP A 138 4.64 -9.81 8.39
CA TRP A 138 3.79 -10.93 8.80
C TRP A 138 4.46 -12.30 8.54
N GLN A 139 5.30 -12.39 7.48
CA GLN A 139 6.04 -13.60 7.11
C GLN A 139 6.99 -14.06 8.22
N SER A 140 7.56 -13.12 8.97
CA SER A 140 8.54 -13.43 10.02
C SER A 140 7.92 -14.06 11.26
N ILE A 141 6.65 -13.75 11.54
CA ILE A 141 6.02 -14.12 12.82
C ILE A 141 4.79 -15.03 12.71
N TYR A 142 4.21 -15.27 11.52
CA TYR A 142 2.94 -16.01 11.39
C TYR A 142 2.98 -17.45 11.97
N LYS A 143 4.17 -18.07 12.02
CA LYS A 143 4.38 -19.39 12.60
C LYS A 143 4.53 -19.38 14.13
N MET A 144 4.65 -18.21 14.77
CA MET A 144 4.78 -18.13 16.22
C MET A 144 3.53 -18.68 16.92
N GLN A 145 3.73 -19.22 18.12
CA GLN A 145 2.65 -19.71 18.96
C GLN A 145 1.75 -18.56 19.44
N GLN A 146 0.54 -18.91 19.88
CA GLN A 146 -0.44 -17.93 20.37
C GLN A 146 0.11 -17.05 21.50
N LYS A 147 0.87 -17.65 22.43
CA LYS A 147 1.49 -16.95 23.57
C LYS A 147 2.32 -15.72 23.14
N TYR A 148 2.99 -15.80 21.97
CA TYR A 148 3.72 -14.65 21.43
C TYR A 148 2.82 -13.45 21.15
N PHE A 149 1.57 -13.70 20.72
CA PHE A 149 0.63 -12.66 20.31
C PHE A 149 -0.24 -12.14 21.46
N GLU A 150 -0.33 -12.87 22.56
CA GLU A 150 -1.18 -12.53 23.72
C GLU A 150 -0.71 -11.27 24.47
N GLN A 151 0.55 -10.88 24.30
CA GLN A 151 1.10 -9.67 24.91
C GLN A 151 0.64 -8.37 24.27
N TYR A 152 0.09 -8.41 23.06
CA TYR A 152 -0.27 -7.21 22.31
C TYR A 152 -1.72 -6.80 22.54
N GLU A 153 -1.90 -5.56 23.02
CA GLU A 153 -3.21 -4.96 23.25
C GLU A 153 -3.68 -4.09 22.06
N LEU A 154 -2.74 -3.57 21.27
CA LEU A 154 -2.98 -2.84 20.03
C LEU A 154 -2.35 -3.60 18.86
N VAL A 155 -3.16 -3.96 17.86
CA VAL A 155 -2.69 -4.58 16.61
C VAL A 155 -3.04 -3.68 15.44
N ILE A 156 -2.03 -3.29 14.68
CA ILE A 156 -2.18 -2.44 13.50
C ILE A 156 -1.74 -3.23 12.26
N GLY A 157 -2.61 -3.30 11.25
CA GLY A 157 -2.30 -3.87 9.95
C GLY A 157 -2.18 -2.79 8.89
N ASP A 158 -0.97 -2.44 8.47
CA ASP A 158 -0.81 -1.56 7.30
C ASP A 158 -0.89 -2.36 6.01
N GLU A 159 -1.34 -1.72 4.95
CA GLU A 159 -1.76 -2.36 3.69
C GLU A 159 -2.72 -3.53 3.94
N ALA A 160 -3.74 -3.25 4.76
CA ALA A 160 -4.71 -4.22 5.27
C ALA A 160 -5.43 -5.04 4.17
N HIS A 161 -5.44 -4.58 2.92
CA HIS A 161 -5.98 -5.34 1.80
C HIS A 161 -5.31 -6.74 1.62
N GLY A 162 -4.10 -6.93 2.15
CA GLY A 162 -3.41 -8.23 2.16
C GLY A 162 -3.97 -9.24 3.18
N PHE A 163 -4.75 -8.81 4.16
CA PHE A 163 -5.21 -9.63 5.30
C PHE A 163 -6.28 -10.68 4.96
N LYS A 164 -6.58 -10.88 3.69
CA LYS A 164 -7.39 -12.01 3.21
C LYS A 164 -6.65 -13.35 3.22
N SER A 165 -5.32 -13.35 3.34
CA SER A 165 -4.51 -14.57 3.39
C SER A 165 -4.70 -15.32 4.70
N LYS A 166 -4.62 -16.66 4.64
CA LYS A 166 -4.74 -17.54 5.81
C LYS A 166 -3.73 -17.19 6.91
N SER A 167 -2.50 -16.86 6.54
CA SER A 167 -1.43 -16.51 7.49
C SER A 167 -1.73 -15.26 8.30
N LEU A 168 -2.18 -14.19 7.63
CA LEU A 168 -2.54 -12.93 8.29
C LEU A 168 -3.82 -13.07 9.12
N THR A 169 -4.83 -13.79 8.61
CA THR A 169 -6.02 -14.13 9.41
C THR A 169 -5.66 -14.92 10.65
N SER A 170 -4.73 -15.89 10.54
CA SER A 170 -4.25 -16.67 11.69
C SER A 170 -3.54 -15.80 12.73
N ILE A 171 -2.71 -14.84 12.33
CA ILE A 171 -2.12 -13.87 13.28
C ILE A 171 -3.22 -13.11 14.03
N MET A 172 -4.18 -12.56 13.30
CA MET A 172 -5.27 -11.78 13.91
C MET A 172 -6.13 -12.60 14.89
N THR A 173 -6.31 -13.91 14.64
CA THR A 173 -7.03 -14.80 15.56
C THR A 173 -6.21 -15.14 16.81
N LYS A 174 -4.88 -15.16 16.72
CA LYS A 174 -3.99 -15.39 17.87
C LYS A 174 -3.85 -14.18 18.80
N CYS A 175 -4.12 -12.98 18.31
CA CYS A 175 -4.08 -11.74 19.10
C CYS A 175 -5.34 -11.60 19.96
N ILE A 176 -5.56 -12.52 20.90
CA ILE A 176 -6.82 -12.62 21.68
C ILE A 176 -7.00 -11.46 22.63
N ASN A 177 -5.93 -10.88 23.17
CA ASN A 177 -5.94 -9.76 24.11
C ASN A 177 -5.95 -8.38 23.42
N ALA A 178 -5.96 -8.34 22.06
CA ALA A 178 -5.98 -7.09 21.34
C ALA A 178 -7.30 -6.34 21.54
N LYS A 179 -7.26 -5.29 22.35
CA LYS A 179 -8.36 -4.35 22.60
C LYS A 179 -8.64 -3.50 21.36
N TYR A 180 -7.57 -3.06 20.70
CA TYR A 180 -7.65 -2.25 19.48
C TYR A 180 -7.11 -3.03 18.28
N ARG A 181 -7.88 -3.04 17.19
CA ARG A 181 -7.51 -3.67 15.92
C ARG A 181 -7.74 -2.71 14.77
N ILE A 182 -6.68 -2.07 14.31
CA ILE A 182 -6.76 -1.00 13.31
C ILE A 182 -6.12 -1.47 12.01
N GLY A 183 -6.88 -1.49 10.93
CA GLY A 183 -6.37 -1.71 9.58
C GLY A 183 -6.22 -0.39 8.84
N THR A 184 -5.12 -0.21 8.11
CA THR A 184 -4.97 0.92 7.18
C THR A 184 -4.74 0.41 5.76
N THR A 185 -5.40 0.98 4.77
CA THR A 185 -5.19 0.62 3.36
C THR A 185 -5.55 1.75 2.42
N GLY A 186 -4.84 1.87 1.31
CA GLY A 186 -5.15 2.84 0.25
C GLY A 186 -6.30 2.40 -0.64
N THR A 187 -6.53 1.11 -0.77
CA THR A 187 -7.49 0.54 -1.74
C THR A 187 -8.07 -0.78 -1.24
N LEU A 188 -9.32 -1.03 -1.65
CA LEU A 188 -9.97 -2.34 -1.56
C LEU A 188 -10.06 -2.93 -2.98
N ASP A 189 -10.08 -4.26 -3.10
CA ASP A 189 -10.13 -4.91 -4.42
C ASP A 189 -11.49 -4.77 -5.14
N GLY A 190 -12.49 -4.27 -4.42
CA GLY A 190 -13.84 -4.01 -4.94
C GLY A 190 -14.81 -5.19 -4.78
N THR A 191 -14.35 -6.34 -4.27
CA THR A 191 -15.23 -7.48 -4.01
C THR A 191 -15.86 -7.39 -2.62
N LEU A 192 -17.15 -7.74 -2.51
CA LEU A 192 -17.84 -7.80 -1.22
C LEU A 192 -17.20 -8.81 -0.28
N THR A 193 -16.77 -9.94 -0.82
CA THR A 193 -16.11 -11.01 -0.08
C THR A 193 -14.86 -10.53 0.63
N HIS A 194 -14.01 -9.79 -0.06
CA HIS A 194 -12.79 -9.21 0.50
C HIS A 194 -13.11 -8.19 1.60
N LYS A 195 -14.06 -7.31 1.34
CA LYS A 195 -14.51 -6.31 2.31
C LYS A 195 -15.02 -6.99 3.59
N LEU A 196 -15.85 -8.02 3.48
CA LEU A 196 -16.39 -8.76 4.64
C LEU A 196 -15.30 -9.44 5.48
N VAL A 197 -14.28 -10.01 4.84
CA VAL A 197 -13.13 -10.59 5.58
C VAL A 197 -12.41 -9.51 6.37
N LEU A 198 -12.13 -8.38 5.76
CA LEU A 198 -11.42 -7.28 6.43
C LEU A 198 -12.26 -6.63 7.54
N GLU A 199 -13.57 -6.45 7.31
CA GLU A 199 -14.49 -5.96 8.35
C GLU A 199 -14.61 -6.94 9.53
N GLY A 200 -14.50 -8.25 9.28
CA GLY A 200 -14.45 -9.27 10.33
C GLY A 200 -13.19 -9.18 11.20
N LEU A 201 -12.08 -8.74 10.65
CA LEU A 201 -10.80 -8.62 11.36
C LEU A 201 -10.63 -7.26 12.05
N PHE A 202 -10.99 -6.17 11.36
CA PHE A 202 -10.71 -4.79 11.77
C PHE A 202 -11.97 -3.96 12.07
N GLY A 203 -13.16 -4.51 11.89
CA GLY A 203 -14.40 -3.73 12.04
C GLY A 203 -14.77 -2.92 10.80
N LYS A 204 -15.63 -1.92 10.98
CA LYS A 204 -16.23 -1.11 9.92
C LYS A 204 -15.17 -0.34 9.12
N VAL A 205 -15.43 -0.18 7.81
CA VAL A 205 -14.61 0.66 6.92
C VAL A 205 -14.95 2.13 7.12
N TYR A 206 -13.93 2.93 7.48
CA TYR A 206 -14.00 4.39 7.57
C TYR A 206 -13.22 5.01 6.42
N LYS A 207 -13.90 5.79 5.57
CA LYS A 207 -13.26 6.52 4.48
C LYS A 207 -12.65 7.79 5.01
N VAL A 208 -11.32 7.79 5.17
CA VAL A 208 -10.55 8.89 5.75
C VAL A 208 -10.56 10.12 4.85
N THR A 209 -10.22 9.95 3.58
CA THR A 209 -10.23 11.01 2.56
C THR A 209 -10.28 10.39 1.16
N SER A 210 -10.26 11.19 0.11
CA SER A 210 -10.15 10.73 -1.26
C SER A 210 -8.99 11.40 -1.99
N THR A 211 -8.44 10.72 -3.00
CA THR A 211 -7.38 11.28 -3.86
C THR A 211 -7.80 12.62 -4.45
N LYS A 212 -9.08 12.74 -4.91
CA LYS A 212 -9.62 13.99 -5.44
C LYS A 212 -9.54 15.12 -4.42
N LYS A 213 -10.03 14.90 -3.18
CA LYS A 213 -9.96 15.91 -2.11
C LYS A 213 -8.52 16.34 -1.82
N LEU A 214 -7.56 15.39 -1.86
CA LEU A 214 -6.15 15.70 -1.63
C LEU A 214 -5.54 16.52 -2.77
N ILE A 215 -5.97 16.32 -4.02
CA ILE A 215 -5.57 17.13 -5.17
C ILE A 215 -6.20 18.51 -5.07
N ASP A 216 -7.51 18.59 -4.83
CA ASP A 216 -8.25 19.86 -4.74
C ASP A 216 -7.70 20.75 -3.61
N SER A 217 -7.29 20.12 -2.48
CA SER A 217 -6.63 20.82 -1.36
C SER A 217 -5.12 21.04 -1.57
N LYS A 218 -4.60 20.80 -2.76
CA LYS A 218 -3.17 20.96 -3.11
C LYS A 218 -2.21 20.14 -2.24
N HIS A 219 -2.64 19.03 -1.66
CA HIS A 219 -1.78 18.11 -0.93
C HIS A 219 -1.12 17.07 -1.85
N LEU A 220 -1.71 16.80 -2.99
CA LEU A 220 -1.15 15.98 -4.07
C LEU A 220 -1.03 16.81 -5.35
N SER A 221 -0.13 16.36 -6.24
CA SER A 221 -0.01 16.95 -7.58
C SER A 221 -1.21 16.58 -8.43
N PRO A 222 -1.72 17.47 -9.28
CA PRO A 222 -2.69 17.12 -10.31
C PRO A 222 -2.07 16.09 -11.28
N PHE A 223 -2.91 15.32 -11.93
CA PHE A 223 -2.46 14.37 -12.96
C PHE A 223 -3.51 14.18 -14.04
N THR A 224 -3.03 13.76 -15.21
CA THR A 224 -3.88 13.40 -16.35
C THR A 224 -3.61 11.96 -16.75
N ILE A 225 -4.66 11.17 -16.99
CA ILE A 225 -4.55 9.83 -17.54
C ILE A 225 -4.76 9.92 -19.05
N LYS A 226 -3.73 9.54 -19.83
CA LYS A 226 -3.81 9.41 -21.29
C LYS A 226 -3.91 7.92 -21.63
N ALA A 227 -5.06 7.49 -22.15
CA ALA A 227 -5.25 6.14 -22.68
C ALA A 227 -4.85 6.14 -24.16
N ILE A 228 -3.76 5.44 -24.48
CA ILE A 228 -3.27 5.33 -25.87
C ILE A 228 -3.78 4.01 -26.44
N LEU A 229 -4.57 4.10 -27.49
CA LEU A 229 -5.13 2.94 -28.19
C LEU A 229 -4.24 2.58 -29.38
N ILE A 230 -3.58 1.44 -29.30
CA ILE A 230 -2.80 0.89 -30.40
C ILE A 230 -3.71 -0.05 -31.19
N LYS A 231 -3.97 0.30 -32.45
CA LYS A 231 -4.76 -0.55 -33.33
C LYS A 231 -3.89 -1.67 -33.91
N HIS A 232 -4.42 -2.86 -33.89
CA HIS A 232 -3.83 -4.01 -34.59
C HIS A 232 -4.67 -4.31 -35.85
N PRO A 233 -4.08 -4.97 -36.89
CA PRO A 233 -4.84 -5.44 -38.03
C PRO A 233 -6.00 -6.36 -37.64
N ASP A 234 -7.14 -6.24 -38.33
CA ASP A 234 -8.34 -7.01 -38.01
C ASP A 234 -8.13 -8.51 -38.06
N SER A 235 -7.29 -9.02 -38.99
CA SER A 235 -6.89 -10.42 -39.06
C SER A 235 -6.25 -10.91 -37.79
N ILE A 236 -5.30 -10.14 -37.24
CA ILE A 236 -4.64 -10.45 -35.98
C ILE A 236 -5.64 -10.40 -34.81
N CYS A 237 -6.51 -9.40 -34.78
CA CYS A 237 -7.56 -9.30 -33.77
C CYS A 237 -8.51 -10.50 -33.79
N HIS A 238 -8.83 -11.03 -34.98
CA HIS A 238 -9.66 -12.23 -35.14
C HIS A 238 -8.98 -13.47 -34.57
N ASP A 239 -7.71 -13.65 -34.86
CA ASP A 239 -6.93 -14.83 -34.42
C ASP A 239 -6.72 -14.78 -32.90
N LEU A 240 -6.41 -13.60 -32.33
CA LEU A 240 -6.23 -13.40 -30.88
C LEU A 240 -7.51 -13.66 -30.07
N ARG A 241 -8.70 -13.57 -30.66
CA ARG A 241 -9.96 -13.91 -29.94
C ARG A 241 -10.10 -15.40 -29.63
N LYS A 242 -9.37 -16.25 -30.34
CA LYS A 242 -9.46 -17.71 -30.20
C LYS A 242 -8.42 -18.32 -29.29
N ILE A 243 -7.44 -17.52 -28.83
CA ILE A 243 -6.34 -17.98 -27.99
C ILE A 243 -6.58 -17.63 -26.52
N SER A 244 -5.79 -18.24 -25.62
CA SER A 244 -5.84 -17.98 -24.20
C SER A 244 -5.31 -16.59 -23.86
N TYR A 245 -5.71 -16.06 -22.68
CA TYR A 245 -5.18 -14.79 -22.17
C TYR A 245 -3.64 -14.79 -22.05
N GLN A 246 -3.02 -15.93 -21.78
CA GLN A 246 -1.57 -16.00 -21.67
C GLN A 246 -0.91 -15.84 -23.05
N GLU A 247 -1.45 -16.46 -24.08
CA GLU A 247 -0.96 -16.34 -25.47
C GLU A 247 -1.18 -14.92 -26.00
N GLU A 248 -2.34 -14.30 -25.72
CA GLU A 248 -2.58 -12.89 -26.04
C GLU A 248 -1.54 -11.98 -25.38
N LEU A 249 -1.22 -12.24 -24.12
CA LEU A 249 -0.24 -11.48 -23.37
C LEU A 249 1.17 -11.68 -23.96
N ASP A 250 1.55 -12.91 -24.32
CA ASP A 250 2.83 -13.21 -24.95
C ASP A 250 2.94 -12.52 -26.32
N TYR A 251 1.86 -12.48 -27.11
CA TYR A 251 1.81 -11.68 -28.34
C TYR A 251 2.07 -10.19 -28.07
N LEU A 252 1.39 -9.60 -27.10
CA LEU A 252 1.51 -8.17 -26.78
C LEU A 252 2.94 -7.79 -26.32
N ILE A 253 3.59 -8.61 -25.51
CA ILE A 253 4.93 -8.32 -25.01
C ILE A 253 6.03 -8.54 -26.05
N ASN A 254 5.78 -9.41 -27.04
CA ASN A 254 6.73 -9.69 -28.13
C ASN A 254 6.50 -8.81 -29.38
N SER A 255 5.44 -8.01 -29.43
CA SER A 255 5.12 -7.14 -30.55
C SER A 255 6.20 -6.06 -30.75
N LYS A 256 7.02 -6.18 -31.77
CA LYS A 256 8.10 -5.24 -32.12
C LYS A 256 7.56 -3.81 -32.29
N ALA A 257 6.48 -3.65 -33.06
CA ALA A 257 5.87 -2.35 -33.33
C ALA A 257 5.40 -1.69 -32.02
N ARG A 258 4.76 -2.45 -31.12
CA ARG A 258 4.31 -1.96 -29.82
C ARG A 258 5.49 -1.57 -28.93
N ASN A 259 6.54 -2.38 -28.87
CA ASN A 259 7.71 -2.12 -28.04
C ASN A 259 8.49 -0.90 -28.54
N SER A 260 8.62 -0.73 -29.89
CA SER A 260 9.20 0.47 -30.48
C SER A 260 8.38 1.71 -30.17
N PHE A 261 7.04 1.62 -30.22
CA PHE A 261 6.17 2.72 -29.80
C PHE A 261 6.37 3.10 -28.33
N ILE A 262 6.43 2.12 -27.42
CA ILE A 262 6.66 2.36 -25.99
C ILE A 262 8.03 3.01 -25.76
N LYS A 263 9.07 2.52 -26.43
CA LYS A 263 10.42 3.10 -26.39
C LYS A 263 10.38 4.56 -26.80
N ASN A 264 9.82 4.88 -27.96
CA ASN A 264 9.75 6.25 -28.50
C ASN A 264 8.97 7.17 -27.55
N LEU A 265 7.81 6.70 -27.04
CA LEU A 265 7.02 7.44 -26.07
C LEU A 265 7.84 7.80 -24.81
N VAL A 266 8.60 6.85 -24.27
CA VAL A 266 9.42 7.07 -23.08
C VAL A 266 10.57 8.03 -23.35
N LEU A 267 11.20 7.96 -24.53
CA LEU A 267 12.28 8.85 -24.94
C LEU A 267 11.78 10.28 -25.21
N ASP A 268 10.54 10.43 -25.68
CA ASP A 268 9.91 11.74 -25.91
C ASP A 268 9.53 12.46 -24.62
N LEU A 269 9.25 11.73 -23.54
CA LEU A 269 8.96 12.31 -22.23
C LEU A 269 10.26 12.85 -21.60
N LYS A 270 10.42 14.17 -21.54
CA LYS A 270 11.68 14.85 -21.15
C LYS A 270 11.86 15.08 -19.66
N THR A 271 11.04 14.44 -18.82
CA THR A 271 11.14 14.52 -17.36
C THR A 271 11.24 13.12 -16.75
N ASN A 272 11.46 13.03 -15.44
CA ASN A 272 11.59 11.74 -14.77
C ASN A 272 10.40 10.83 -15.07
N THR A 273 10.69 9.72 -15.72
CA THR A 273 9.68 8.80 -16.27
C THR A 273 9.87 7.40 -15.71
N LEU A 274 8.79 6.83 -15.21
CA LEU A 274 8.72 5.45 -14.76
C LEU A 274 8.02 4.60 -15.81
N LEU A 275 8.69 3.58 -16.31
CA LEU A 275 8.13 2.57 -17.19
C LEU A 275 7.88 1.29 -16.39
N LEU A 276 6.62 0.87 -16.29
CA LEU A 276 6.23 -0.31 -15.51
C LEU A 276 5.99 -1.54 -16.39
N PHE A 277 6.68 -2.63 -16.05
CA PHE A 277 6.54 -3.91 -16.74
C PHE A 277 6.18 -5.05 -15.78
N ARG A 278 5.71 -6.19 -16.32
CA ARG A 278 5.33 -7.38 -15.56
C ARG A 278 6.41 -8.47 -15.57
N PHE A 279 6.98 -8.79 -16.73
CA PHE A 279 7.93 -9.89 -16.93
C PHE A 279 9.34 -9.35 -17.09
N VAL A 280 10.24 -9.75 -16.18
CA VAL A 280 11.62 -9.23 -16.13
C VAL A 280 12.37 -9.56 -17.40
N GLU A 281 12.57 -10.86 -17.67
CA GLU A 281 13.39 -11.31 -18.80
C GLU A 281 12.70 -11.14 -20.16
N LYS A 282 11.41 -11.48 -20.24
CA LYS A 282 10.68 -11.49 -21.52
C LYS A 282 10.32 -10.09 -22.04
N HIS A 283 10.21 -9.08 -21.18
CA HIS A 283 9.73 -7.76 -21.60
C HIS A 283 10.50 -6.60 -21.00
N GLY A 284 10.76 -6.63 -19.70
CA GLY A 284 11.42 -5.53 -19.01
C GLY A 284 12.85 -5.28 -19.50
N LYS A 285 13.64 -6.36 -19.62
CA LYS A 285 15.00 -6.29 -20.12
C LYS A 285 15.06 -5.82 -21.57
N LEU A 286 14.16 -6.36 -22.43
CA LEU A 286 14.05 -5.93 -23.82
C LEU A 286 13.78 -4.42 -23.93
N LEU A 287 12.80 -3.90 -23.18
CA LEU A 287 12.48 -2.48 -23.20
C LEU A 287 13.64 -1.63 -22.66
N TYR A 288 14.30 -2.11 -21.60
CA TYR A 288 15.47 -1.42 -21.03
C TYR A 288 16.60 -1.30 -22.07
N ASP A 289 16.97 -2.41 -22.74
CA ASP A 289 18.04 -2.43 -23.75
C ASP A 289 17.70 -1.49 -24.91
N MET A 290 16.49 -1.58 -25.47
CA MET A 290 16.01 -0.71 -26.55
C MET A 290 16.06 0.78 -26.19
N ILE A 291 15.68 1.14 -24.95
CA ILE A 291 15.68 2.53 -24.48
C ILE A 291 17.13 3.00 -24.25
N LYS A 292 17.98 2.12 -23.71
CA LYS A 292 19.37 2.44 -23.40
C LYS A 292 20.19 2.75 -24.66
N GLU A 293 19.99 2.00 -25.74
CA GLU A 293 20.65 2.20 -27.02
C GLU A 293 20.39 3.59 -27.61
N GLU A 294 19.20 4.17 -27.40
CA GLU A 294 18.80 5.45 -27.99
C GLU A 294 18.64 6.58 -26.95
N SER A 295 19.14 6.39 -25.73
CA SER A 295 18.89 7.29 -24.62
C SER A 295 19.63 8.64 -24.69
N ASN A 296 20.59 8.79 -25.59
CA ASN A 296 21.37 10.00 -25.78
C ASN A 296 21.96 10.57 -24.46
N GLY A 297 22.51 9.69 -23.62
CA GLY A 297 23.14 10.07 -22.35
C GLY A 297 22.20 10.33 -21.17
N ARG A 298 20.88 10.05 -21.30
CA ARG A 298 19.95 10.08 -20.16
C ARG A 298 20.29 8.98 -19.15
N THR A 299 20.15 9.29 -17.88
CA THR A 299 20.31 8.31 -16.79
C THR A 299 19.15 7.30 -16.83
N ILE A 300 19.47 6.01 -16.95
CA ILE A 300 18.47 4.94 -17.01
C ILE A 300 18.76 3.89 -15.95
N PHE A 301 17.71 3.49 -15.24
CA PHE A 301 17.79 2.45 -14.22
C PHE A 301 16.88 1.27 -14.58
N PHE A 302 17.38 0.06 -14.33
CA PHE A 302 16.60 -1.18 -14.43
C PHE A 302 16.39 -1.78 -13.04
N VAL A 303 15.13 -1.86 -12.60
CA VAL A 303 14.79 -2.24 -11.22
C VAL A 303 13.76 -3.35 -11.18
N HIS A 304 14.11 -4.47 -10.55
CA HIS A 304 13.25 -5.65 -10.44
C HIS A 304 13.38 -6.34 -9.07
N GLY A 305 12.73 -7.48 -8.88
CA GLY A 305 12.73 -8.20 -7.60
C GLY A 305 14.11 -8.62 -7.11
N GLY A 306 15.05 -8.87 -8.02
CA GLY A 306 16.44 -9.21 -7.70
C GLY A 306 17.35 -8.02 -7.37
N THR A 307 16.91 -6.77 -7.58
CA THR A 307 17.67 -5.59 -7.17
C THR A 307 17.65 -5.50 -5.63
N ASP A 308 18.80 -5.39 -4.99
CA ASP A 308 18.90 -5.28 -3.53
C ASP A 308 18.33 -3.96 -2.99
N ALA A 309 18.13 -3.89 -1.68
CA ALA A 309 17.50 -2.75 -1.03
C ALA A 309 18.36 -1.48 -1.07
N ASP A 310 19.67 -1.63 -0.94
CA ASP A 310 20.62 -0.51 -0.90
C ASP A 310 20.74 0.14 -2.29
N THR A 311 20.83 -0.67 -3.34
CA THR A 311 20.82 -0.20 -4.73
C THR A 311 19.52 0.55 -5.04
N ARG A 312 18.35 0.05 -4.58
CA ARG A 312 17.06 0.76 -4.78
C ARG A 312 17.05 2.10 -4.08
N GLU A 313 17.64 2.21 -2.90
CA GLU A 313 17.70 3.47 -2.15
C GLU A 313 18.67 4.46 -2.81
N GLN A 314 19.80 3.99 -3.34
CA GLN A 314 20.70 4.82 -4.15
C GLN A 314 20.02 5.37 -5.40
N ILE A 315 19.31 4.51 -6.15
CA ILE A 315 18.53 4.94 -7.32
C ILE A 315 17.50 5.99 -6.93
N ARG A 316 16.79 5.81 -5.81
CA ARG A 316 15.85 6.79 -5.29
C ARG A 316 16.53 8.14 -5.07
N HIS A 317 17.66 8.16 -4.39
CA HIS A 317 18.41 9.40 -4.13
C HIS A 317 18.84 10.11 -5.41
N ILE A 318 19.36 9.36 -6.37
CA ILE A 318 19.78 9.93 -7.67
C ILE A 318 18.59 10.54 -8.39
N VAL A 319 17.46 9.81 -8.50
CA VAL A 319 16.27 10.30 -9.23
C VAL A 319 15.61 11.49 -8.55
N GLU A 320 15.70 11.62 -7.22
CA GLU A 320 15.18 12.80 -6.51
C GLU A 320 15.91 14.10 -6.92
N SER A 321 17.20 14.02 -7.28
CA SER A 321 18.00 15.17 -7.77
C SER A 321 17.95 15.35 -9.29
N GLU A 322 17.70 14.26 -10.03
CA GLU A 322 17.63 14.26 -11.48
C GLU A 322 16.32 14.87 -12.02
N ARG A 323 16.38 15.42 -13.24
CA ARG A 323 15.20 15.99 -13.91
C ARG A 323 14.73 15.20 -15.12
N ASN A 324 15.55 14.27 -15.61
CA ASN A 324 15.31 13.58 -16.87
C ASN A 324 15.72 12.10 -16.82
N ALA A 325 15.58 11.45 -15.66
CA ALA A 325 15.88 10.04 -15.50
C ALA A 325 14.75 9.13 -16.03
N ILE A 326 15.09 7.95 -16.50
CA ILE A 326 14.17 6.88 -16.88
C ILE A 326 14.36 5.71 -15.92
N ILE A 327 13.27 5.23 -15.33
CA ILE A 327 13.27 4.07 -14.46
C ILE A 327 12.42 2.99 -15.11
N VAL A 328 13.05 1.90 -15.55
CA VAL A 328 12.37 0.71 -16.08
C VAL A 328 12.21 -0.26 -14.92
N ALA A 329 10.99 -0.38 -14.37
CA ALA A 329 10.76 -1.10 -13.12
C ALA A 329 9.65 -2.14 -13.21
N SER A 330 9.82 -3.26 -12.48
CA SER A 330 8.74 -4.24 -12.34
C SER A 330 7.64 -3.72 -11.42
N TYR A 331 6.37 -4.05 -11.74
CA TYR A 331 5.21 -3.70 -10.90
C TYR A 331 5.38 -4.09 -9.43
N GLY A 332 5.98 -5.26 -9.17
CA GLY A 332 6.11 -5.79 -7.81
C GLY A 332 7.00 -4.91 -6.93
N VAL A 333 8.11 -4.47 -7.47
CA VAL A 333 9.08 -3.64 -6.73
C VAL A 333 8.57 -2.23 -6.53
N PHE A 334 7.98 -1.64 -7.56
CA PHE A 334 7.53 -0.26 -7.47
C PHE A 334 6.27 -0.10 -6.62
N SER A 335 5.35 -1.06 -6.66
CA SER A 335 4.12 -0.97 -5.84
C SER A 335 4.37 -1.01 -4.33
N VAL A 336 5.50 -1.56 -3.88
CA VAL A 336 5.73 -1.84 -2.44
C VAL A 336 7.05 -1.27 -1.90
N GLY A 337 8.04 -0.90 -2.76
CA GLY A 337 9.42 -0.71 -2.29
C GLY A 337 10.08 0.65 -2.56
N ILE A 338 9.74 1.37 -3.59
CA ILE A 338 10.47 2.60 -3.98
C ILE A 338 9.56 3.82 -3.84
N ASN A 339 10.02 4.81 -3.08
CA ASN A 339 9.29 6.04 -2.82
C ASN A 339 10.00 7.24 -3.46
N ILE A 340 9.76 7.50 -4.74
CA ILE A 340 10.30 8.65 -5.46
C ILE A 340 9.24 9.75 -5.51
N ARG A 341 9.56 10.94 -4.99
CA ARG A 341 8.68 12.12 -5.04
C ARG A 341 8.80 12.86 -6.38
N ASN A 342 10.01 12.94 -6.91
CA ASN A 342 10.33 13.63 -8.17
C ASN A 342 10.02 12.76 -9.41
N LEU A 343 8.78 12.23 -9.50
CA LEU A 343 8.33 11.39 -10.60
C LEU A 343 7.21 12.11 -11.36
N HIS A 344 7.41 12.37 -12.64
CA HIS A 344 6.49 13.16 -13.48
C HIS A 344 5.57 12.29 -14.34
N ASN A 345 6.13 11.24 -14.95
CA ASN A 345 5.39 10.37 -15.85
C ASN A 345 5.40 8.91 -15.38
N ILE A 346 4.30 8.20 -15.59
CA ILE A 346 4.20 6.76 -15.37
C ILE A 346 3.62 6.14 -16.64
N VAL A 347 4.38 5.25 -17.26
CA VAL A 347 3.99 4.49 -18.44
C VAL A 347 3.73 3.04 -18.05
N PHE A 348 2.53 2.55 -18.30
CA PHE A 348 2.15 1.16 -18.04
C PHE A 348 2.40 0.32 -19.29
N ALA A 349 3.57 -0.30 -19.40
CA ALA A 349 3.96 -1.08 -20.58
C ALA A 349 3.31 -2.45 -20.66
N SER A 350 3.00 -3.10 -19.54
CA SER A 350 2.36 -4.40 -19.53
C SER A 350 0.92 -4.31 -19.02
N PRO A 351 -0.02 -5.07 -19.59
CA PRO A 351 -1.39 -5.15 -19.10
C PRO A 351 -1.45 -5.64 -17.64
N SER A 352 -2.29 -5.00 -16.83
CA SER A 352 -2.53 -5.41 -15.44
C SER A 352 -4.00 -5.28 -15.07
N LYS A 353 -4.64 -6.41 -14.74
CA LYS A 353 -6.02 -6.44 -14.23
C LYS A 353 -6.12 -6.08 -12.73
N SER A 354 -4.98 -5.92 -12.04
CA SER A 354 -4.96 -5.62 -10.61
C SER A 354 -5.26 -4.14 -10.33
N ARG A 355 -6.50 -3.85 -9.96
CA ARG A 355 -6.93 -2.51 -9.54
C ARG A 355 -6.05 -1.92 -8.43
N ILE A 356 -5.73 -2.73 -7.42
CA ILE A 356 -4.90 -2.30 -6.29
C ILE A 356 -3.52 -1.86 -6.78
N ARG A 357 -2.85 -2.69 -7.57
CA ARG A 357 -1.51 -2.41 -8.09
C ARG A 357 -1.47 -1.14 -8.94
N ASN A 358 -2.45 -0.98 -9.84
CA ASN A 358 -2.53 0.19 -10.70
C ASN A 358 -2.73 1.47 -9.88
N LEU A 359 -3.67 1.47 -8.92
CA LEU A 359 -3.93 2.62 -8.06
C LEU A 359 -2.76 2.96 -7.13
N GLN A 360 -2.05 1.96 -6.60
CA GLN A 360 -0.84 2.18 -5.81
C GLN A 360 0.28 2.79 -6.65
N SER A 361 0.47 2.31 -7.89
CA SER A 361 1.48 2.86 -8.80
C SER A 361 1.17 4.32 -9.16
N ILE A 362 -0.07 4.64 -9.50
CA ILE A 362 -0.53 6.02 -9.77
C ILE A 362 -0.32 6.89 -8.51
N GLY A 363 -0.76 6.41 -7.35
CA GLY A 363 -0.68 7.17 -6.10
C GLY A 363 0.74 7.58 -5.70
N ARG A 364 1.77 6.85 -6.13
CA ARG A 364 3.17 7.22 -5.91
C ARG A 364 3.60 8.39 -6.78
N GLY A 365 3.11 8.45 -8.03
CA GLY A 365 3.36 9.57 -8.93
C GLY A 365 2.65 10.88 -8.54
N LEU A 366 1.66 10.82 -7.64
CA LEU A 366 0.93 12.00 -7.19
C LEU A 366 1.62 12.80 -6.08
N ARG A 367 2.73 12.31 -5.54
CA ARG A 367 3.44 13.03 -4.48
C ARG A 367 4.03 14.32 -5.00
N LYS A 368 3.95 15.36 -4.17
CA LYS A 368 4.58 16.65 -4.48
C LYS A 368 6.09 16.57 -4.37
N SER A 369 6.76 17.28 -5.26
CA SER A 369 8.17 17.59 -5.24
C SER A 369 8.33 19.05 -5.68
N GLU A 370 9.34 19.73 -5.20
CA GLU A 370 9.66 21.12 -5.59
C GLU A 370 9.90 21.26 -7.11
N ASN A 371 10.36 20.18 -7.74
CA ASN A 371 10.65 20.13 -9.18
C ASN A 371 9.43 19.77 -10.05
N LYS A 372 8.25 19.51 -9.46
CA LYS A 372 7.01 19.31 -10.22
C LYS A 372 6.32 20.66 -10.39
N SER A 373 6.34 21.20 -11.61
CA SER A 373 5.49 22.33 -11.98
C SER A 373 4.02 22.01 -11.68
N MET A 374 3.35 22.93 -11.01
CA MET A 374 1.90 22.89 -10.82
C MET A 374 1.18 23.04 -12.14
#